data_b6e50fc0fb41bdb13c99f614c0302fae
#
_entry.id   b6e50fc0fb41bdb13c99f614c0302fae
#
_cell.length_a   1.000
_cell.length_b   1.000
_cell.length_c   1.000
_cell.angle_alpha   90.00
_cell.angle_beta   90.00
_cell.angle_gamma   90.00
#
_symmetry.space_group_name_H-M   'P 1'
#
loop_
_entity.id
_entity.type
_entity.pdbx_description
1 polymer ?
#
loop_
_entity_poly.entity_id
_entity_poly.type
_entity_poly.pdbx_seq_one_letter_code
_entity_poly.pdbx_strand_id
1 'polypeptide(L)'
;LGSYWEVCPTLKNSLFGKSQRKNYLKLKGEKDAIKKTIFEHSEFEAFIKEMNALFAKWKKKSTIYLKALKVDMHPKDVIFELSESLLAQYTGKALIDNYDVYQHLMDYWAEVMQDDCYIVAADGWKAETYRILVENKQKKMVDKGWTCDLVPKELVINRFFLKEKNAIEALEAEGETIAGQLTELEEEHGGEEGFFAELDKVNKANVQNRLKEFKGDADAKEEIKVLKTYLDLLEQQAETNRKIKEANAELDKKLYAKYPTLIEDQIKTLVVEDKWMATIDKDIHTEMDRISQRLTQRI
;
A
#
# COMPACT_ATOMS: atom_id res chain seq x y z
N LEU A 1 1.80 17.11 -27.47
CA LEU A 1 1.56 16.02 -28.44
C LEU A 1 2.72 15.85 -29.41
N GLY A 2 3.40 16.94 -29.88
CA GLY A 2 4.52 16.85 -30.80
C GLY A 2 5.59 15.85 -30.36
N SER A 3 6.10 16.00 -29.16
CA SER A 3 7.14 15.13 -28.60
C SER A 3 6.72 13.64 -28.51
N TYR A 4 5.42 13.37 -28.28
CA TYR A 4 4.91 12.00 -28.31
C TYR A 4 4.96 11.39 -29.70
N TRP A 5 4.66 12.20 -30.75
CA TRP A 5 4.69 11.73 -32.13
C TRP A 5 6.11 11.60 -32.70
N GLU A 6 7.08 12.24 -32.07
CA GLU A 6 8.50 12.04 -32.39
C GLU A 6 9.00 10.69 -31.85
N VAL A 7 8.54 10.29 -30.63
CA VAL A 7 8.92 9.02 -30.02
C VAL A 7 8.08 7.85 -30.54
N CYS A 8 6.78 8.08 -30.73
CA CYS A 8 5.81 7.06 -31.14
C CYS A 8 5.08 7.49 -32.46
N PRO A 9 5.77 7.56 -33.61
CA PRO A 9 5.17 8.05 -34.82
C PRO A 9 4.04 7.17 -35.38
N THR A 10 4.09 5.86 -35.19
CA THR A 10 3.05 4.95 -35.66
C THR A 10 1.86 4.89 -34.71
N LEU A 11 2.04 5.18 -33.43
CA LEU A 11 0.95 5.35 -32.46
C LEU A 11 -0.05 6.43 -32.90
N LYS A 12 0.46 7.55 -33.43
CA LYS A 12 -0.40 8.59 -34.02
C LYS A 12 -1.32 8.02 -35.11
N ASN A 13 -0.80 7.16 -35.97
CA ASN A 13 -1.56 6.55 -37.05
C ASN A 13 -2.56 5.50 -36.57
N SER A 14 -2.28 4.87 -35.41
CA SER A 14 -3.19 3.93 -34.76
C SER A 14 -4.38 4.65 -34.15
N LEU A 15 -4.16 5.84 -33.55
CA LEU A 15 -5.19 6.63 -32.91
C LEU A 15 -6.02 7.49 -33.85
N PHE A 16 -5.40 7.99 -34.95
CA PHE A 16 -6.04 8.95 -35.85
C PHE A 16 -6.09 8.49 -37.31
N GLY A 17 -7.17 8.82 -37.98
CA GLY A 17 -7.37 8.68 -39.41
C GLY A 17 -7.52 10.04 -40.10
N LYS A 18 -7.56 10.02 -41.42
CA LYS A 18 -7.83 11.20 -42.25
C LYS A 18 -9.25 11.71 -41.98
N SER A 19 -9.38 13.02 -41.82
CA SER A 19 -10.68 13.70 -41.76
C SER A 19 -11.06 14.27 -43.15
N GLN A 20 -12.36 14.46 -43.38
CA GLN A 20 -12.86 15.19 -44.56
C GLN A 20 -12.51 16.69 -44.51
N ARG A 21 -12.24 17.23 -43.31
CA ARG A 21 -11.82 18.62 -43.16
C ARG A 21 -10.31 18.74 -43.27
N LYS A 22 -9.83 19.69 -44.08
CA LYS A 22 -8.40 19.98 -44.21
C LYS A 22 -7.79 20.36 -42.86
N ASN A 23 -6.64 19.81 -42.52
CA ASN A 23 -5.91 20.01 -41.24
C ASN A 23 -6.55 19.43 -40.00
N TYR A 24 -7.55 18.55 -40.13
CA TYR A 24 -8.14 17.84 -39.01
C TYR A 24 -7.87 16.34 -39.14
N LEU A 25 -7.76 15.68 -37.99
CA LEU A 25 -7.69 14.22 -37.88
C LEU A 25 -8.96 13.70 -37.24
N LYS A 26 -9.39 12.50 -37.60
CA LYS A 26 -10.53 11.83 -36.98
C LYS A 26 -10.01 10.75 -36.06
N LEU A 27 -10.49 10.69 -34.79
CA LEU A 27 -10.21 9.61 -33.89
C LEU A 27 -10.76 8.29 -34.45
N LYS A 28 -9.99 7.21 -34.40
CA LYS A 28 -10.35 5.91 -35.02
C LYS A 28 -11.16 5.00 -34.09
N GLY A 29 -11.18 5.24 -32.80
CA GLY A 29 -11.86 4.40 -31.80
C GLY A 29 -12.73 5.21 -30.85
N GLU A 30 -13.39 4.50 -29.95
CA GLU A 30 -14.13 5.09 -28.85
C GLU A 30 -13.16 5.72 -27.84
N LYS A 31 -13.60 6.77 -27.13
CA LYS A 31 -12.77 7.47 -26.15
C LYS A 31 -12.21 6.53 -25.08
N ASP A 32 -13.00 5.55 -24.66
CA ASP A 32 -12.62 4.58 -23.62
C ASP A 32 -11.52 3.62 -24.09
N ALA A 33 -11.35 3.41 -25.39
CA ALA A 33 -10.30 2.58 -25.97
C ALA A 33 -8.95 3.29 -26.12
N ILE A 34 -8.89 4.63 -25.99
CA ILE A 34 -7.66 5.41 -26.21
C ILE A 34 -6.55 4.95 -25.27
N LYS A 35 -6.86 4.85 -23.97
CA LYS A 35 -5.89 4.43 -22.94
C LYS A 35 -5.29 3.06 -23.28
N LYS A 36 -6.14 2.10 -23.62
CA LYS A 36 -5.71 0.76 -24.02
C LYS A 36 -4.83 0.77 -25.26
N THR A 37 -5.24 1.52 -26.30
CA THR A 37 -4.47 1.64 -27.55
C THR A 37 -3.07 2.23 -27.31
N ILE A 38 -2.93 3.19 -26.38
CA ILE A 38 -1.63 3.78 -26.04
C ILE A 38 -0.76 2.75 -25.32
N PHE A 39 -1.28 2.10 -24.27
CA PHE A 39 -0.50 1.19 -23.45
C PHE A 39 -0.07 -0.09 -24.19
N GLU A 40 -0.90 -0.61 -25.08
CA GLU A 40 -0.62 -1.82 -25.86
C GLU A 40 0.15 -1.54 -27.17
N HIS A 41 0.51 -0.28 -27.45
CA HIS A 41 1.24 0.07 -28.65
C HIS A 41 2.73 -0.23 -28.51
N SER A 42 3.29 -0.98 -29.46
CA SER A 42 4.67 -1.48 -29.39
C SER A 42 5.74 -0.40 -29.22
N GLU A 43 5.56 0.79 -29.81
CA GLU A 43 6.50 1.91 -29.65
C GLU A 43 6.43 2.49 -28.26
N PHE A 44 5.22 2.57 -27.66
CA PHE A 44 5.06 3.07 -26.29
C PHE A 44 5.57 2.05 -25.27
N GLU A 45 5.29 0.76 -25.47
CA GLU A 45 5.88 -0.31 -24.65
C GLU A 45 7.42 -0.31 -24.71
N ALA A 46 7.99 -0.10 -25.89
CA ALA A 46 9.45 -0.02 -26.07
C ALA A 46 10.03 1.19 -25.30
N PHE A 47 9.36 2.35 -25.35
CA PHE A 47 9.75 3.53 -24.58
C PHE A 47 9.71 3.25 -23.06
N ILE A 48 8.62 2.72 -22.54
CA ILE A 48 8.51 2.36 -21.10
C ILE A 48 9.58 1.35 -20.70
N LYS A 49 9.82 0.33 -21.53
CA LYS A 49 10.87 -0.66 -21.27
C LYS A 49 12.27 -0.03 -21.24
N GLU A 50 12.57 0.93 -22.12
CA GLU A 50 13.84 1.67 -22.07
C GLU A 50 13.97 2.45 -20.77
N MET A 51 12.94 3.21 -20.38
CA MET A 51 12.96 4.01 -19.15
C MET A 51 13.14 3.12 -17.90
N ASN A 52 12.44 2.01 -17.84
CA ASN A 52 12.59 1.02 -16.77
C ASN A 52 14.00 0.40 -16.72
N ALA A 53 14.61 0.15 -17.87
CA ALA A 53 15.99 -0.36 -17.93
C ALA A 53 17.01 0.68 -17.44
N LEU A 54 16.80 1.97 -17.73
CA LEU A 54 17.62 3.06 -17.21
C LEU A 54 17.53 3.12 -15.69
N PHE A 55 16.31 3.08 -15.15
CA PHE A 55 16.11 3.07 -13.70
C PHE A 55 16.74 1.84 -13.04
N ALA A 56 16.54 0.65 -13.59
CA ALA A 56 17.13 -0.59 -13.05
C ALA A 56 18.67 -0.52 -12.99
N LYS A 57 19.31 0.10 -13.99
CA LYS A 57 20.75 0.33 -14.02
C LYS A 57 21.19 1.29 -12.90
N TRP A 58 20.50 2.41 -12.73
CA TRP A 58 20.77 3.37 -11.67
C TRP A 58 20.53 2.71 -10.29
N LYS A 59 19.37 2.06 -10.09
CA LYS A 59 19.00 1.35 -8.87
C LYS A 59 20.09 0.37 -8.45
N LYS A 60 20.59 -0.45 -9.38
CA LYS A 60 21.65 -1.42 -9.09
C LYS A 60 22.94 -0.76 -8.56
N LYS A 61 23.39 0.32 -9.20
CA LYS A 61 24.58 1.06 -8.75
C LYS A 61 24.36 1.72 -7.40
N SER A 62 23.22 2.41 -7.25
CA SER A 62 22.87 3.12 -6.02
C SER A 62 22.69 2.17 -4.83
N THR A 63 22.11 0.98 -5.05
CA THR A 63 22.01 -0.05 -4.01
C THR A 63 23.39 -0.48 -3.48
N ILE A 64 24.35 -0.71 -4.37
CA ILE A 64 25.72 -1.07 -3.96
C ILE A 64 26.36 0.06 -3.17
N TYR A 65 26.25 1.30 -3.65
CA TYR A 65 26.76 2.48 -2.98
C TYR A 65 26.17 2.66 -1.59
N LEU A 66 24.83 2.60 -1.48
CA LEU A 66 24.10 2.78 -0.22
C LEU A 66 24.43 1.67 0.80
N LYS A 67 24.56 0.42 0.39
CA LYS A 67 24.98 -0.68 1.29
C LYS A 67 26.43 -0.53 1.79
N ALA A 68 27.24 0.26 1.10
CA ALA A 68 28.62 0.53 1.51
C ALA A 68 28.75 1.72 2.48
N LEU A 69 27.66 2.42 2.82
CA LEU A 69 27.67 3.52 3.78
C LEU A 69 28.14 3.05 5.17
N LYS A 70 28.84 3.94 5.88
CA LYS A 70 29.46 3.65 7.18
C LYS A 70 29.21 4.79 8.16
N VAL A 71 29.56 4.55 9.41
CA VAL A 71 29.66 5.60 10.45
C VAL A 71 30.53 6.75 9.96
N ASP A 72 30.23 7.97 10.40
CA ASP A 72 30.91 9.22 10.05
C ASP A 72 30.77 9.66 8.59
N MET A 73 29.92 9.02 7.80
CA MET A 73 29.59 9.55 6.47
C MET A 73 28.80 10.85 6.53
N HIS A 74 28.89 11.66 5.49
CA HIS A 74 28.10 12.87 5.38
C HIS A 74 26.81 12.63 4.56
N PRO A 75 25.61 12.75 5.15
CA PRO A 75 24.36 12.55 4.42
C PRO A 75 24.20 13.44 3.19
N LYS A 76 24.80 14.66 3.20
CA LYS A 76 24.83 15.53 2.02
C LYS A 76 25.54 14.94 0.82
N ASP A 77 26.62 14.19 1.04
CA ASP A 77 27.35 13.54 -0.05
C ASP A 77 26.52 12.39 -0.65
N VAL A 78 25.74 11.71 0.20
CA VAL A 78 24.85 10.63 -0.24
C VAL A 78 23.80 11.16 -1.20
N ILE A 79 23.05 12.19 -0.82
CA ILE A 79 22.00 12.73 -1.69
C ILE A 79 22.59 13.38 -2.95
N PHE A 80 23.74 14.04 -2.84
CA PHE A 80 24.42 14.60 -3.99
C PHE A 80 24.76 13.53 -5.02
N GLU A 81 25.40 12.43 -4.61
CA GLU A 81 25.75 11.31 -5.53
C GLU A 81 24.52 10.66 -6.15
N LEU A 82 23.47 10.39 -5.34
CA LEU A 82 22.24 9.79 -5.83
C LEU A 82 21.52 10.69 -6.83
N SER A 83 21.39 11.98 -6.51
CA SER A 83 20.62 12.93 -7.31
C SER A 83 21.33 13.26 -8.63
N GLU A 84 22.63 13.54 -8.61
CA GLU A 84 23.41 13.81 -9.81
C GLU A 84 23.44 12.61 -10.76
N SER A 85 23.63 11.40 -10.22
CA SER A 85 23.63 10.18 -11.03
C SER A 85 22.25 9.87 -11.62
N LEU A 86 21.16 10.18 -10.91
CA LEU A 86 19.78 10.01 -11.40
C LEU A 86 19.47 11.04 -12.51
N LEU A 87 19.78 12.32 -12.28
CA LEU A 87 19.61 13.36 -13.28
C LEU A 87 20.37 13.02 -14.57
N ALA A 88 21.62 12.60 -14.46
CA ALA A 88 22.44 12.23 -15.61
C ALA A 88 21.83 11.05 -16.39
N GLN A 89 21.17 10.10 -15.71
CA GLN A 89 20.57 8.93 -16.34
C GLN A 89 19.39 9.29 -17.25
N TYR A 90 18.63 10.34 -16.90
CA TYR A 90 17.43 10.77 -17.61
C TYR A 90 17.62 12.03 -18.44
N THR A 91 18.81 12.66 -18.40
CA THR A 91 19.12 13.85 -19.21
C THR A 91 18.99 13.55 -20.69
N GLY A 92 18.24 14.41 -21.41
CA GLY A 92 18.01 14.30 -22.86
C GLY A 92 17.05 13.18 -23.26
N LYS A 93 16.36 12.54 -22.33
CA LYS A 93 15.32 11.57 -22.66
C LYS A 93 14.03 12.28 -23.04
N ALA A 94 13.39 11.81 -24.11
CA ALA A 94 12.12 12.36 -24.55
C ALA A 94 10.98 11.93 -23.63
N LEU A 95 9.94 12.73 -23.53
CA LEU A 95 8.69 12.53 -22.78
C LEU A 95 8.83 12.53 -21.25
N ILE A 96 9.99 12.25 -20.71
CA ILE A 96 10.25 12.31 -19.27
C ILE A 96 11.11 13.54 -18.95
N ASP A 97 10.69 14.30 -17.97
CA ASP A 97 11.50 15.36 -17.42
C ASP A 97 12.42 14.78 -16.34
N ASN A 98 13.72 14.96 -16.50
CA ASN A 98 14.68 14.47 -15.51
C ASN A 98 14.51 15.17 -14.16
N TYR A 99 13.99 16.41 -14.13
CA TYR A 99 13.67 17.12 -12.89
C TYR A 99 12.42 16.56 -12.20
N ASP A 100 11.42 16.04 -12.92
CA ASP A 100 10.28 15.34 -12.32
C ASP A 100 10.77 14.08 -11.58
N VAL A 101 11.66 13.30 -12.20
CA VAL A 101 12.29 12.12 -11.59
C VAL A 101 13.16 12.48 -10.39
N TYR A 102 13.94 13.55 -10.52
CA TYR A 102 14.75 14.11 -9.43
C TYR A 102 13.89 14.53 -8.25
N GLN A 103 12.75 15.17 -8.50
CA GLN A 103 11.86 15.65 -7.44
C GLN A 103 11.33 14.52 -6.58
N HIS A 104 10.94 13.38 -7.16
CA HIS A 104 10.54 12.20 -6.40
C HIS A 104 11.63 11.72 -5.43
N LEU A 105 12.88 11.68 -5.88
CA LEU A 105 14.00 11.34 -5.00
C LEU A 105 14.17 12.37 -3.87
N MET A 106 14.06 13.68 -4.18
CA MET A 106 14.25 14.75 -3.20
C MET A 106 13.11 14.79 -2.18
N ASP A 107 11.88 14.55 -2.58
CA ASP A 107 10.73 14.49 -1.69
C ASP A 107 10.90 13.32 -0.70
N TYR A 108 11.24 12.13 -1.20
CA TYR A 108 11.48 10.96 -0.34
C TYR A 108 12.72 11.14 0.56
N TRP A 109 13.77 11.79 0.06
CA TRP A 109 14.93 12.16 0.87
C TRP A 109 14.54 13.04 2.05
N ALA A 110 13.80 14.11 1.78
CA ALA A 110 13.41 15.07 2.81
C ALA A 110 12.41 14.48 3.83
N GLU A 111 11.57 13.54 3.41
CA GLU A 111 10.55 12.94 4.27
C GLU A 111 11.09 11.84 5.16
N VAL A 112 11.99 10.99 4.66
CA VAL A 112 12.41 9.76 5.35
C VAL A 112 13.92 9.50 5.28
N MET A 113 14.50 9.50 4.08
CA MET A 113 15.81 8.91 3.86
C MET A 113 16.94 9.71 4.51
N GLN A 114 16.76 11.03 4.67
CA GLN A 114 17.74 11.92 5.31
C GLN A 114 17.94 11.51 6.77
N ASP A 115 16.88 11.33 7.52
CA ASP A 115 16.95 10.96 8.95
C ASP A 115 17.56 9.58 9.12
N ASP A 116 17.18 8.61 8.28
CA ASP A 116 17.80 7.30 8.25
C ASP A 116 19.32 7.37 8.00
N CYS A 117 19.75 8.21 7.06
CA CYS A 117 21.17 8.42 6.78
C CYS A 117 21.91 9.04 7.98
N TYR A 118 21.29 9.95 8.73
CA TYR A 118 21.85 10.47 9.98
C TYR A 118 21.98 9.38 11.05
N ILE A 119 21.01 8.49 11.18
CA ILE A 119 21.07 7.34 12.11
C ILE A 119 22.24 6.42 11.72
N VAL A 120 22.37 6.08 10.43
CA VAL A 120 23.49 5.24 9.95
C VAL A 120 24.83 5.91 10.13
N ALA A 121 24.92 7.24 9.94
CA ALA A 121 26.13 8.02 10.14
C ALA A 121 26.57 8.07 11.62
N ALA A 122 25.61 8.11 12.54
CA ALA A 122 25.88 8.15 13.98
C ALA A 122 26.19 6.76 14.57
N ASP A 123 25.35 5.78 14.28
CA ASP A 123 25.32 4.51 15.01
C ASP A 123 25.70 3.30 14.14
N GLY A 124 25.79 3.49 12.81
CA GLY A 124 25.97 2.43 11.85
C GLY A 124 24.65 1.68 11.55
N TRP A 125 24.77 0.52 10.92
CA TRP A 125 23.64 -0.32 10.53
C TRP A 125 23.12 -1.15 11.70
N LYS A 126 22.36 -0.52 12.59
CA LYS A 126 21.77 -1.15 13.77
C LYS A 126 20.26 -0.99 13.79
N ALA A 127 19.56 -2.04 14.17
CA ALA A 127 18.10 -2.05 14.33
C ALA A 127 17.75 -1.96 15.83
N GLU A 128 18.09 -0.86 16.48
CA GLU A 128 17.83 -0.65 17.90
C GLU A 128 16.35 -0.34 18.14
N THR A 129 15.75 -1.09 19.07
CA THR A 129 14.35 -0.93 19.46
C THR A 129 14.23 -0.15 20.75
N TYR A 130 13.20 0.69 20.85
CA TYR A 130 12.88 1.41 22.10
C TYR A 130 11.38 1.47 22.36
N ARG A 131 11.00 1.73 23.63
CA ARG A 131 9.59 1.80 24.07
C ARG A 131 9.03 3.18 23.78
N ILE A 132 7.79 3.20 23.25
CA ILE A 132 7.04 4.43 23.04
C ILE A 132 6.25 4.73 24.32
N LEU A 133 6.73 5.71 25.09
CA LEU A 133 6.10 6.17 26.30
C LEU A 133 5.38 7.50 26.05
N VAL A 134 4.06 7.54 26.29
CA VAL A 134 3.22 8.72 26.06
C VAL A 134 2.57 9.13 27.37
N GLU A 135 2.65 10.42 27.71
CA GLU A 135 1.95 10.97 28.87
C GLU A 135 0.44 11.05 28.58
N ASN A 136 -0.39 10.45 29.45
CA ASN A 136 -1.83 10.53 29.34
C ASN A 136 -2.39 11.82 29.96
N LYS A 137 -3.70 12.05 29.83
CA LYS A 137 -4.39 13.23 30.41
C LYS A 137 -4.23 13.36 31.94
N GLN A 138 -3.86 12.28 32.61
CA GLN A 138 -3.62 12.23 34.07
C GLN A 138 -2.12 12.37 34.42
N LYS A 139 -1.27 12.80 33.47
CA LYS A 139 0.19 12.94 33.61
C LYS A 139 0.91 11.63 34.00
N LYS A 140 0.34 10.47 33.62
CA LYS A 140 0.98 9.16 33.79
C LYS A 140 1.55 8.69 32.45
N MET A 141 2.79 8.20 32.48
CA MET A 141 3.42 7.58 31.31
C MET A 141 2.72 6.25 31.01
N VAL A 142 2.20 6.14 29.79
CA VAL A 142 1.54 4.93 29.26
C VAL A 142 2.43 4.36 28.18
N ASP A 143 2.71 3.09 28.27
CA ASP A 143 3.44 2.33 27.28
C ASP A 143 2.53 2.05 26.07
N LYS A 144 2.93 2.54 24.88
CA LYS A 144 2.23 2.37 23.60
C LYS A 144 2.87 1.31 22.70
N GLY A 145 3.79 0.53 23.26
CA GLY A 145 4.52 -0.49 22.53
C GLY A 145 5.96 -0.06 22.26
N TRP A 146 6.50 -0.56 21.18
CA TRP A 146 7.90 -0.36 20.82
C TRP A 146 8.03 -0.06 19.31
N THR A 147 9.14 0.55 18.93
CA THR A 147 9.47 0.84 17.54
C THR A 147 10.98 0.73 17.29
N CYS A 148 11.37 0.86 16.03
CA CYS A 148 12.73 1.04 15.56
C CYS A 148 12.68 2.04 14.40
N ASP A 149 13.44 3.13 14.50
CA ASP A 149 13.38 4.21 13.50
C ASP A 149 13.97 3.78 12.16
N LEU A 150 15.15 3.17 12.18
CA LEU A 150 15.83 2.77 10.93
C LEU A 150 15.07 1.65 10.21
N VAL A 151 14.57 0.66 10.95
CA VAL A 151 13.89 -0.53 10.40
C VAL A 151 12.47 -0.62 10.94
N PRO A 152 11.47 -0.05 10.26
CA PRO A 152 10.06 -0.19 10.61
C PRO A 152 9.61 -1.65 10.67
N LYS A 153 8.71 -1.97 11.59
CA LYS A 153 8.17 -3.32 11.83
C LYS A 153 7.67 -4.01 10.57
N GLU A 154 7.01 -3.25 9.71
CA GLU A 154 6.39 -3.75 8.48
C GLU A 154 7.42 -4.41 7.54
N LEU A 155 8.63 -3.88 7.44
CA LEU A 155 9.70 -4.46 6.61
C LEU A 155 10.12 -5.85 7.12
N VAL A 156 10.24 -5.98 8.43
CA VAL A 156 10.61 -7.26 9.06
C VAL A 156 9.48 -8.28 8.93
N ILE A 157 8.23 -7.82 9.10
CA ILE A 157 7.03 -8.65 8.90
C ILE A 157 6.98 -9.19 7.47
N ASN A 158 7.09 -8.31 6.48
CA ASN A 158 6.99 -8.69 5.07
C ASN A 158 8.10 -9.66 4.64
N ARG A 159 9.29 -9.55 5.22
CA ARG A 159 10.43 -10.40 4.84
C ARG A 159 10.48 -11.73 5.62
N PHE A 160 10.11 -11.74 6.89
CA PHE A 160 10.35 -12.90 7.77
C PHE A 160 9.07 -13.53 8.31
N PHE A 161 7.95 -12.82 8.31
CA PHE A 161 6.69 -13.23 8.93
C PHE A 161 5.49 -13.11 7.98
N LEU A 162 5.74 -13.24 6.67
CA LEU A 162 4.69 -13.11 5.65
C LEU A 162 3.55 -14.13 5.84
N LYS A 163 3.86 -15.33 6.35
CA LYS A 163 2.83 -16.35 6.64
C LYS A 163 1.89 -15.92 7.75
N GLU A 164 2.45 -15.39 8.83
CA GLU A 164 1.69 -14.85 9.97
C GLU A 164 0.86 -13.64 9.54
N LYS A 165 1.43 -12.73 8.76
CA LYS A 165 0.71 -11.58 8.20
C LYS A 165 -0.48 -12.04 7.36
N ASN A 166 -0.28 -12.93 6.40
CA ASN A 166 -1.36 -13.44 5.54
C ASN A 166 -2.44 -14.18 6.34
N ALA A 167 -2.06 -14.88 7.43
CA ALA A 167 -3.03 -15.54 8.30
C ALA A 167 -3.90 -14.52 9.06
N ILE A 168 -3.31 -13.40 9.50
CA ILE A 168 -4.03 -12.31 10.17
C ILE A 168 -4.96 -11.63 9.15
N GLU A 169 -4.47 -11.28 7.97
CA GLU A 169 -5.27 -10.67 6.90
C GLU A 169 -6.47 -11.56 6.50
N ALA A 170 -6.29 -12.89 6.48
CA ALA A 170 -7.39 -13.83 6.23
C ALA A 170 -8.45 -13.81 7.34
N LEU A 171 -8.04 -13.71 8.61
CA LEU A 171 -8.96 -13.57 9.75
C LEU A 171 -9.68 -12.21 9.74
N GLU A 172 -9.00 -11.13 9.35
CA GLU A 172 -9.59 -9.79 9.20
C GLU A 172 -10.64 -9.80 8.08
N ALA A 173 -10.36 -10.41 6.94
CA ALA A 173 -11.32 -10.56 5.84
C ALA A 173 -12.54 -11.43 6.23
N GLU A 174 -12.33 -12.50 7.04
CA GLU A 174 -13.42 -13.27 7.63
C GLU A 174 -14.27 -12.40 8.56
N GLY A 175 -13.64 -11.59 9.43
CA GLY A 175 -14.31 -10.65 10.32
C GLY A 175 -15.15 -9.61 9.57
N GLU A 176 -14.62 -9.04 8.47
CA GLU A 176 -15.36 -8.12 7.60
C GLU A 176 -16.57 -8.78 6.94
N THR A 177 -16.42 -10.04 6.51
CA THR A 177 -17.52 -10.83 5.93
C THR A 177 -18.63 -11.03 6.95
N ILE A 178 -18.30 -11.42 8.18
CA ILE A 178 -19.27 -11.62 9.26
C ILE A 178 -19.97 -10.28 9.61
N ALA A 179 -19.21 -9.19 9.68
CA ALA A 179 -19.78 -7.86 9.93
C ALA A 179 -20.76 -7.43 8.82
N GLY A 180 -20.42 -7.72 7.56
CA GLY A 180 -21.31 -7.51 6.42
C GLY A 180 -22.61 -8.28 6.52
N GLN A 181 -22.54 -9.57 6.88
CA GLN A 181 -23.72 -10.43 7.08
C GLN A 181 -24.60 -9.96 8.24
N LEU A 182 -24.01 -9.47 9.34
CA LEU A 182 -24.76 -8.85 10.44
C LEU A 182 -25.50 -7.59 9.98
N THR A 183 -24.83 -6.72 9.23
CA THR A 183 -25.44 -5.50 8.68
C THR A 183 -26.58 -5.83 7.72
N GLU A 184 -26.39 -6.82 6.83
CA GLU A 184 -27.42 -7.29 5.89
C GLU A 184 -28.66 -7.80 6.61
N LEU A 185 -28.49 -8.61 7.68
CA LEU A 185 -29.61 -9.07 8.50
C LEU A 185 -30.31 -7.92 9.24
N GLU A 186 -29.56 -6.93 9.74
CA GLU A 186 -30.13 -5.75 10.40
C GLU A 186 -30.91 -4.88 9.43
N GLU A 187 -30.46 -4.71 8.20
CA GLU A 187 -31.14 -3.96 7.15
C GLU A 187 -32.40 -4.72 6.66
N GLU A 188 -32.31 -6.02 6.43
CA GLU A 188 -33.42 -6.86 5.93
C GLU A 188 -34.55 -6.95 6.95
N HIS A 189 -34.23 -7.06 8.25
CA HIS A 189 -35.22 -7.31 9.31
C HIS A 189 -35.42 -6.13 10.27
N GLY A 190 -34.80 -4.95 10.01
CA GLY A 190 -34.92 -3.76 10.86
C GLY A 190 -36.13 -2.88 10.52
N GLY A 191 -36.82 -3.11 9.39
CA GLY A 191 -38.02 -2.36 8.98
C GLY A 191 -39.26 -2.69 9.81
N GLU A 192 -40.36 -1.93 9.67
CA GLU A 192 -41.60 -2.06 10.46
C GLU A 192 -42.20 -3.49 10.41
N GLU A 193 -41.98 -4.23 9.33
CA GLU A 193 -42.45 -5.61 9.14
C GLU A 193 -41.34 -6.66 9.43
N GLY A 194 -40.16 -6.22 9.82
CA GLY A 194 -39.00 -7.09 10.05
C GLY A 194 -38.98 -7.71 11.44
N PHE A 195 -38.23 -8.78 11.60
CA PHE A 195 -38.13 -9.56 12.86
C PHE A 195 -37.38 -8.81 13.97
N PHE A 196 -36.70 -7.70 13.66
CA PHE A 196 -36.05 -6.83 14.65
C PHE A 196 -36.87 -5.58 14.98
N ALA A 197 -38.03 -5.36 14.34
CA ALA A 197 -38.87 -4.18 14.51
C ALA A 197 -39.30 -3.91 15.97
N GLU A 198 -39.57 -4.97 16.73
CA GLU A 198 -40.02 -4.90 18.11
C GLU A 198 -38.84 -4.77 19.12
N LEU A 199 -37.61 -4.77 18.66
CA LEU A 199 -36.43 -4.63 19.51
C LEU A 199 -36.06 -3.15 19.67
N ASP A 200 -35.98 -2.64 20.89
CA ASP A 200 -35.50 -1.27 21.17
C ASP A 200 -34.12 -1.01 20.57
N LYS A 201 -33.26 -2.03 20.57
CA LYS A 201 -31.94 -2.06 19.94
C LYS A 201 -31.64 -3.48 19.52
N VAL A 202 -31.07 -3.64 18.31
CA VAL A 202 -30.58 -4.92 17.85
C VAL A 202 -29.21 -5.19 18.53
N ASN A 203 -29.22 -6.05 19.52
CA ASN A 203 -28.05 -6.48 20.26
C ASN A 203 -28.24 -7.88 20.85
N LYS A 204 -27.14 -8.53 21.27
CA LYS A 204 -27.15 -9.90 21.78
C LYS A 204 -28.17 -10.13 22.88
N ALA A 205 -28.30 -9.18 23.84
CA ALA A 205 -29.20 -9.35 24.99
C ALA A 205 -30.67 -9.29 24.59
N ASN A 206 -31.06 -8.33 23.77
CA ASN A 206 -32.43 -8.16 23.30
C ASN A 206 -32.86 -9.29 22.40
N VAL A 207 -31.99 -9.74 21.49
CA VAL A 207 -32.25 -10.89 20.61
C VAL A 207 -32.38 -12.19 21.42
N GLN A 208 -31.54 -12.41 22.44
CA GLN A 208 -31.69 -13.56 23.33
C GLN A 208 -32.98 -13.54 24.14
N ASN A 209 -33.42 -12.38 24.59
CA ASN A 209 -34.69 -12.25 25.32
C ASN A 209 -35.87 -12.53 24.39
N ARG A 210 -35.87 -11.98 23.18
CA ARG A 210 -36.89 -12.25 22.16
C ARG A 210 -36.97 -13.76 21.84
N LEU A 211 -35.85 -14.43 21.71
CA LEU A 211 -35.79 -15.87 21.48
C LEU A 211 -36.40 -16.70 22.62
N LYS A 212 -36.37 -16.21 23.89
CA LYS A 212 -37.01 -16.89 25.03
C LYS A 212 -38.53 -16.76 25.02
N GLU A 213 -39.05 -15.64 24.47
CA GLU A 213 -40.49 -15.42 24.36
C GLU A 213 -41.15 -16.41 23.38
N PHE A 214 -40.45 -16.84 22.33
CA PHE A 214 -40.93 -17.82 21.34
C PHE A 214 -40.70 -19.29 21.75
N LYS A 215 -40.37 -19.58 23.00
CA LYS A 215 -40.10 -20.94 23.45
C LYS A 215 -41.37 -21.81 23.41
N GLY A 216 -41.50 -22.59 22.33
CA GLY A 216 -42.66 -23.49 22.10
C GLY A 216 -43.65 -22.97 21.05
N ASP A 217 -43.41 -21.83 20.43
CA ASP A 217 -44.25 -21.32 19.36
C ASP A 217 -43.86 -21.96 18.01
N ALA A 218 -44.81 -22.71 17.43
CA ALA A 218 -44.63 -23.39 16.15
C ALA A 218 -44.74 -22.46 14.92
N ASP A 219 -45.36 -21.29 15.10
CA ASP A 219 -45.64 -20.36 14.00
C ASP A 219 -44.47 -19.35 13.80
N ALA A 220 -43.61 -19.19 14.78
CA ALA A 220 -42.48 -18.25 14.74
C ALA A 220 -41.15 -18.85 14.18
N LYS A 221 -41.25 -19.91 13.38
CA LYS A 221 -40.06 -20.66 12.92
C LYS A 221 -39.06 -19.82 12.14
N GLU A 222 -39.52 -18.92 11.28
CA GLU A 222 -38.65 -18.07 10.46
C GLU A 222 -37.97 -17.00 11.31
N GLU A 223 -38.71 -16.34 12.20
CA GLU A 223 -38.15 -15.36 13.13
C GLU A 223 -37.10 -16.02 14.04
N ILE A 224 -37.41 -17.18 14.64
CA ILE A 224 -36.45 -17.94 15.45
C ILE A 224 -35.18 -18.28 14.67
N LYS A 225 -35.30 -18.62 13.41
CA LYS A 225 -34.14 -18.90 12.54
C LYS A 225 -33.25 -17.67 12.36
N VAL A 226 -33.84 -16.52 12.04
CA VAL A 226 -33.13 -15.26 11.85
C VAL A 226 -32.44 -14.81 13.16
N LEU A 227 -33.16 -14.82 14.28
CA LEU A 227 -32.61 -14.49 15.60
C LEU A 227 -31.44 -15.39 16.00
N LYS A 228 -31.52 -16.70 15.71
CA LYS A 228 -30.42 -17.64 15.95
C LYS A 228 -29.24 -17.35 15.04
N THR A 229 -29.47 -17.15 13.73
CA THR A 229 -28.41 -16.79 12.78
C THR A 229 -27.68 -15.53 13.23
N TYR A 230 -28.41 -14.51 13.67
CA TYR A 230 -27.81 -13.28 14.20
C TYR A 230 -26.91 -13.55 15.43
N LEU A 231 -27.38 -14.37 16.38
CA LEU A 231 -26.57 -14.71 17.55
C LEU A 231 -25.33 -15.54 17.20
N ASP A 232 -25.46 -16.48 16.27
CA ASP A 232 -24.34 -17.29 15.79
C ASP A 232 -23.29 -16.41 15.09
N LEU A 233 -23.71 -15.43 14.29
CA LEU A 233 -22.80 -14.46 13.66
C LEU A 233 -22.10 -13.55 14.68
N LEU A 234 -22.80 -13.10 15.72
CA LEU A 234 -22.19 -12.35 16.82
C LEU A 234 -21.14 -13.18 17.58
N GLU A 235 -21.40 -14.46 17.78
CA GLU A 235 -20.44 -15.36 18.43
C GLU A 235 -19.22 -15.61 17.53
N GLN A 236 -19.42 -15.83 16.24
CA GLN A 236 -18.33 -15.94 15.26
C GLN A 236 -17.50 -14.65 15.20
N GLN A 237 -18.14 -13.48 15.18
CA GLN A 237 -17.44 -12.20 15.21
C GLN A 237 -16.57 -12.04 16.46
N ALA A 238 -17.10 -12.37 17.63
CA ALA A 238 -16.36 -12.31 18.90
C ALA A 238 -15.16 -13.27 18.89
N GLU A 239 -15.33 -14.49 18.40
CA GLU A 239 -14.27 -15.49 18.29
C GLU A 239 -13.20 -15.08 17.28
N THR A 240 -13.59 -14.59 16.09
CA THR A 240 -12.67 -14.10 15.08
C THR A 240 -11.87 -12.90 15.58
N ASN A 241 -12.51 -11.94 16.25
CA ASN A 241 -11.82 -10.81 16.88
C ASN A 241 -10.82 -11.26 17.97
N ARG A 242 -11.16 -12.30 18.75
CA ARG A 242 -10.23 -12.89 19.70
C ARG A 242 -9.02 -13.49 19.02
N LYS A 243 -9.23 -14.27 17.95
CA LYS A 243 -8.14 -14.89 17.16
C LYS A 243 -7.22 -13.84 16.52
N ILE A 244 -7.79 -12.76 15.95
CA ILE A 244 -7.02 -11.64 15.40
C ILE A 244 -6.14 -11.02 16.49
N LYS A 245 -6.70 -10.74 17.67
CA LYS A 245 -5.95 -10.15 18.78
C LYS A 245 -4.81 -11.06 19.26
N GLU A 246 -5.08 -12.35 19.40
CA GLU A 246 -4.07 -13.34 19.80
C GLU A 246 -2.97 -13.48 18.74
N ALA A 247 -3.33 -13.55 17.46
CA ALA A 247 -2.37 -13.66 16.35
C ALA A 247 -1.47 -12.41 16.25
N ASN A 248 -2.04 -11.21 16.38
CA ASN A 248 -1.27 -9.97 16.41
C ASN A 248 -0.31 -9.90 17.62
N ALA A 249 -0.77 -10.31 18.80
CA ALA A 249 0.08 -10.34 19.99
C ALA A 249 1.23 -11.36 19.87
N GLU A 250 0.97 -12.51 19.27
CA GLU A 250 2.00 -13.51 19.00
C GLU A 250 3.01 -13.04 17.95
N LEU A 251 2.52 -12.40 16.88
CA LEU A 251 3.37 -11.79 15.86
C LEU A 251 4.27 -10.70 16.47
N ASP A 252 3.72 -9.81 17.31
CA ASP A 252 4.53 -8.75 17.96
C ASP A 252 5.63 -9.32 18.85
N LYS A 253 5.36 -10.41 19.58
CA LYS A 253 6.38 -11.12 20.37
C LYS A 253 7.49 -11.71 19.50
N LYS A 254 7.13 -12.42 18.42
CA LYS A 254 8.10 -12.98 17.47
C LYS A 254 8.93 -11.89 16.82
N LEU A 255 8.27 -10.80 16.44
CA LEU A 255 8.89 -9.64 15.84
C LEU A 255 9.90 -8.98 16.79
N TYR A 256 9.53 -8.71 18.03
CA TYR A 256 10.43 -8.15 19.03
C TYR A 256 11.66 -9.03 19.28
N ALA A 257 11.46 -10.34 19.34
CA ALA A 257 12.56 -11.31 19.48
C ALA A 257 13.47 -11.38 18.22
N LYS A 258 12.95 -11.01 17.04
CA LYS A 258 13.70 -11.04 15.79
C LYS A 258 14.71 -9.90 15.69
N TYR A 259 14.38 -8.67 16.14
CA TYR A 259 15.23 -7.49 15.99
C TYR A 259 16.66 -7.66 16.52
N PRO A 260 16.89 -8.17 17.74
CA PRO A 260 18.26 -8.38 18.24
C PRO A 260 19.06 -9.41 17.46
N THR A 261 18.41 -10.23 16.63
CA THR A 261 19.05 -11.27 15.81
C THR A 261 19.36 -10.83 14.39
N LEU A 262 18.94 -9.61 14.02
CA LEU A 262 19.21 -9.05 12.69
C LEU A 262 20.71 -8.76 12.56
N ILE A 263 21.34 -9.35 11.57
CA ILE A 263 22.71 -9.03 11.22
C ILE A 263 22.79 -7.84 10.27
N GLU A 264 23.93 -7.19 10.20
CA GLU A 264 24.15 -5.96 9.41
C GLU A 264 23.67 -6.11 7.94
N ASP A 265 23.98 -7.22 7.28
CA ASP A 265 23.55 -7.44 5.89
C ASP A 265 22.03 -7.54 5.73
N GLN A 266 21.34 -8.09 6.73
CA GLN A 266 19.87 -8.12 6.74
C GLN A 266 19.29 -6.72 6.94
N ILE A 267 19.87 -5.93 7.84
CA ILE A 267 19.47 -4.53 8.07
C ILE A 267 19.68 -3.71 6.80
N LYS A 268 20.85 -3.81 6.17
CA LYS A 268 21.13 -3.16 4.89
C LYS A 268 20.14 -3.55 3.80
N THR A 269 19.73 -4.79 3.74
CA THR A 269 18.74 -5.26 2.76
C THR A 269 17.36 -4.68 3.06
N LEU A 270 16.91 -4.75 4.31
CA LEU A 270 15.62 -4.18 4.73
C LEU A 270 15.54 -2.67 4.47
N VAL A 271 16.60 -1.93 4.79
CA VAL A 271 16.60 -0.47 4.65
C VAL A 271 16.85 -0.04 3.21
N VAL A 272 17.89 -0.55 2.57
CA VAL A 272 18.26 -0.08 1.22
C VAL A 272 17.35 -0.64 0.15
N GLU A 273 17.04 -1.95 0.18
CA GLU A 273 16.25 -2.56 -0.88
C GLU A 273 14.75 -2.45 -0.63
N ASP A 274 14.29 -2.83 0.59
CA ASP A 274 12.85 -2.96 0.89
C ASP A 274 12.21 -1.63 1.31
N LYS A 275 12.99 -0.67 1.86
CA LYS A 275 12.50 0.65 2.26
C LYS A 275 12.82 1.69 1.19
N TRP A 276 14.09 2.02 1.00
CA TRP A 276 14.50 3.14 0.16
C TRP A 276 14.27 2.88 -1.34
N MET A 277 14.88 1.84 -1.88
CA MET A 277 14.80 1.54 -3.30
C MET A 277 13.41 1.07 -3.74
N ALA A 278 12.65 0.42 -2.86
CA ALA A 278 11.27 0.02 -3.18
C ALA A 278 10.34 1.25 -3.30
N THR A 279 10.51 2.25 -2.42
CA THR A 279 9.70 3.48 -2.47
C THR A 279 10.07 4.33 -3.69
N ILE A 280 11.36 4.58 -3.92
CA ILE A 280 11.83 5.35 -5.10
C ILE A 280 11.40 4.66 -6.40
N ASP A 281 11.47 3.34 -6.46
CA ASP A 281 11.02 2.54 -7.62
C ASP A 281 9.53 2.76 -7.91
N LYS A 282 8.70 2.67 -6.89
CA LYS A 282 7.27 2.92 -7.00
C LYS A 282 6.96 4.34 -7.49
N ASP A 283 7.65 5.34 -6.96
CA ASP A 283 7.41 6.74 -7.29
C ASP A 283 7.83 7.05 -8.74
N ILE A 284 8.95 6.51 -9.19
CA ILE A 284 9.41 6.65 -10.58
C ILE A 284 8.47 5.91 -11.55
N HIS A 285 7.97 4.73 -11.20
CA HIS A 285 6.96 4.05 -12.02
C HIS A 285 5.65 4.86 -12.10
N THR A 286 5.25 5.52 -11.02
CA THR A 286 4.10 6.43 -11.03
C THR A 286 4.29 7.58 -12.03
N GLU A 287 5.53 8.11 -12.17
CA GLU A 287 5.84 9.11 -13.19
C GLU A 287 5.71 8.55 -14.63
N MET A 288 6.12 7.31 -14.87
CA MET A 288 5.91 6.65 -16.16
C MET A 288 4.43 6.52 -16.50
N ASP A 289 3.61 6.13 -15.53
CA ASP A 289 2.15 6.06 -15.71
C ASP A 289 1.54 7.43 -16.01
N ARG A 290 2.07 8.50 -15.38
CA ARG A 290 1.63 9.89 -15.63
C ARG A 290 1.87 10.33 -17.06
N ILE A 291 2.95 9.88 -17.70
CA ILE A 291 3.23 10.17 -19.11
C ILE A 291 2.11 9.65 -20.00
N SER A 292 1.67 8.41 -19.81
CA SER A 292 0.58 7.81 -20.58
C SER A 292 -0.77 8.48 -20.30
N GLN A 293 -1.04 8.82 -19.06
CA GLN A 293 -2.27 9.54 -18.66
C GLN A 293 -2.32 10.94 -19.29
N ARG A 294 -1.22 11.69 -19.28
CA ARG A 294 -1.11 13.00 -19.94
C ARG A 294 -1.39 12.90 -21.44
N LEU A 295 -0.90 11.84 -22.13
CA LEU A 295 -1.20 11.63 -23.53
C LEU A 295 -2.69 11.33 -23.74
N THR A 296 -3.28 10.45 -22.93
CA THR A 296 -4.70 10.11 -23.01
C THR A 296 -5.61 11.33 -22.81
N GLN A 297 -5.25 12.22 -21.87
CA GLN A 297 -6.02 13.44 -21.58
C GLN A 297 -5.96 14.49 -22.69
N ARG A 298 -4.91 14.47 -23.52
CA ARG A 298 -4.69 15.44 -24.61
C ARG A 298 -5.26 15.01 -25.94
N ILE A 299 -5.76 13.79 -26.04
CA ILE A 299 -6.42 13.20 -27.20
C ILE A 299 -7.95 13.30 -27.05
#